data_f2dd54a8af9c84b3fe12b8d63d2780ce
#
_entry.id   f2dd54a8af9c84b3fe12b8d63d2780ce
#
_cell.length_a   1.000
_cell.length_b   1.000
_cell.length_c   1.000
_cell.angle_alpha   90.00
_cell.angle_beta   90.00
_cell.angle_gamma   90.00
#
_symmetry.space_group_name_H-M   'P 1'
#
loop_
_entity.id
_entity.type
_entity.pdbx_description
1 polymer ?
#
loop_
_entity_poly.entity_id
_entity_poly.type
_entity_poly.pdbx_seq_one_letter_code
_entity_poly.pdbx_strand_id
1 'polypeptide(L)'
;MEEMKVTKFPEGFLWGSASAAYQIEGGWREDGKGITNWDQFVRIPGKTYKATTGDVAVDHYHRYKEDIALMAEMGLKTYRFSVSWARIYPEGRGEVNPKGIEFYENIIDECLKYGIEPMVTIYHWDLPQALVDLYGGWESEEIIEDYVNYAKTLFKAYGSKVKYWITFNEQNIFTSLGWLTAQHPPGKFDDQKTFYQVNHHVFMAHAKAVLAYREMGGTGKIGASFAYTPSYTLDCKPENVMSKHDYDELKNFWWMDVYAYGRYPKAAMNYLRKKGFAPVVTKDDQKILKAAAAEIDFMGVNYYQSCVCEYNPMDGVTPYGTMNTTGVKGSAQVLGVPGIYKNPGNPYLMTTDWDWSIDPVGLRYCCREITSRYDLPIIISENGLGAFDKKTEDHKIHDEYRIDYLREHLKELGKAIEEGCEVLAYCTWSFTDLLSWLNGYQKRYGFVYVDREEEEGATLDRYKKDSFYWYQDVIKQDGENLFKE
;
A
#
# COMPACT_ATOMS: atom_id res chain seq x y z
N MET A 1 -18.93 18.61 25.19
CA MET A 1 -19.26 17.54 24.22
C MET A 1 -19.49 16.31 25.06
N GLU A 2 -20.71 15.74 25.01
CA GLU A 2 -20.91 14.40 25.58
C GLU A 2 -19.92 13.46 24.90
N GLU A 3 -19.30 12.57 25.68
CA GLU A 3 -18.46 11.51 25.13
C GLU A 3 -19.34 10.65 24.21
N MET A 4 -19.21 10.81 22.92
CA MET A 4 -19.88 9.95 21.96
C MET A 4 -19.32 8.54 22.15
N LYS A 5 -20.22 7.58 22.40
CA LYS A 5 -19.84 6.22 22.78
C LYS A 5 -19.96 5.31 21.57
N VAL A 6 -18.82 5.06 20.90
CA VAL A 6 -18.74 4.04 19.84
C VAL A 6 -19.23 2.72 20.40
N THR A 7 -20.17 2.10 19.73
CA THR A 7 -20.69 0.79 20.16
C THR A 7 -20.45 -0.30 19.15
N LYS A 8 -20.37 0.03 17.85
CA LYS A 8 -20.09 -0.90 16.76
C LYS A 8 -19.79 -0.12 15.47
N PHE A 9 -19.27 -0.81 14.47
CA PHE A 9 -19.06 -0.26 13.12
C PHE A 9 -20.37 -0.16 12.32
N PRO A 10 -20.43 0.68 11.27
CA PRO A 10 -21.64 0.86 10.46
C PRO A 10 -22.09 -0.44 9.78
N GLU A 11 -23.40 -0.54 9.54
CA GLU A 11 -23.94 -1.61 8.69
C GLU A 11 -23.35 -1.52 7.28
N GLY A 12 -22.94 -2.65 6.74
CA GLY A 12 -22.29 -2.71 5.42
C GLY A 12 -20.81 -2.37 5.41
N PHE A 13 -20.20 -2.13 6.57
CA PHE A 13 -18.76 -1.94 6.68
C PHE A 13 -17.99 -3.17 6.18
N LEU A 14 -17.01 -2.96 5.30
CA LEU A 14 -16.26 -4.03 4.67
C LEU A 14 -15.03 -4.42 5.51
N TRP A 15 -15.19 -5.42 6.36
CA TRP A 15 -14.09 -6.07 7.06
C TRP A 15 -13.25 -6.89 6.10
N GLY A 16 -11.98 -6.55 5.93
CA GLY A 16 -11.15 -7.14 4.91
C GLY A 16 -9.73 -7.47 5.33
N SER A 17 -9.03 -8.05 4.39
CA SER A 17 -7.59 -8.21 4.42
C SER A 17 -7.00 -8.03 3.02
N ALA A 18 -5.71 -7.73 2.96
CA ALA A 18 -5.03 -7.38 1.72
C ALA A 18 -3.84 -8.31 1.40
N SER A 19 -3.42 -8.30 0.15
CA SER A 19 -2.19 -8.90 -0.35
C SER A 19 -1.72 -8.23 -1.64
N ALA A 20 -0.51 -8.58 -2.11
CA ALA A 20 0.02 -8.15 -3.40
C ALA A 20 0.58 -9.34 -4.19
N ALA A 21 0.36 -9.34 -5.50
CA ALA A 21 0.69 -10.43 -6.40
C ALA A 21 2.12 -10.96 -6.22
N TYR A 22 3.12 -10.09 -6.35
CA TYR A 22 4.53 -10.50 -6.26
C TYR A 22 4.89 -11.12 -4.90
N GLN A 23 4.25 -10.66 -3.82
CA GLN A 23 4.57 -11.08 -2.46
C GLN A 23 3.96 -12.43 -2.06
N ILE A 24 2.90 -12.88 -2.76
CA ILE A 24 2.19 -14.09 -2.37
C ILE A 24 2.11 -15.17 -3.45
N GLU A 25 2.05 -14.79 -4.73
CA GLU A 25 1.65 -15.73 -5.80
C GLU A 25 2.68 -16.85 -6.03
N GLY A 26 3.93 -16.51 -6.28
CA GLY A 26 4.86 -17.46 -6.86
C GLY A 26 4.50 -17.78 -8.32
N GLY A 27 4.77 -19.00 -8.78
CA GLY A 27 4.51 -19.38 -10.16
C GLY A 27 5.12 -18.41 -11.17
N TRP A 28 6.32 -17.90 -10.90
CA TRP A 28 6.90 -16.72 -11.54
C TRP A 28 7.18 -16.86 -13.04
N ARG A 29 7.22 -18.09 -13.57
CA ARG A 29 7.35 -18.40 -15.01
C ARG A 29 6.24 -19.29 -15.53
N GLU A 30 5.21 -19.51 -14.74
CA GLU A 30 4.14 -20.42 -15.13
C GLU A 30 3.09 -19.73 -16.01
N ASP A 31 2.47 -20.53 -16.85
CA ASP A 31 1.34 -20.13 -17.71
C ASP A 31 1.61 -18.87 -18.56
N GLY A 32 2.85 -18.69 -18.99
CA GLY A 32 3.25 -17.61 -19.87
C GLY A 32 3.43 -16.26 -19.19
N LYS A 33 3.53 -16.20 -17.85
CA LYS A 33 3.86 -14.96 -17.14
C LYS A 33 5.20 -14.41 -17.60
N GLY A 34 5.22 -13.12 -17.96
CA GLY A 34 6.44 -12.38 -18.24
C GLY A 34 7.26 -12.07 -16.99
N ILE A 35 8.51 -11.68 -17.19
CA ILE A 35 9.42 -11.27 -16.12
C ILE A 35 9.06 -9.85 -15.64
N THR A 36 9.08 -9.62 -14.32
CA THR A 36 8.89 -8.32 -13.73
C THR A 36 10.22 -7.66 -13.34
N ASN A 37 10.19 -6.36 -13.13
CA ASN A 37 11.33 -5.60 -12.59
C ASN A 37 11.78 -6.14 -11.21
N TRP A 38 10.85 -6.65 -10.39
CA TRP A 38 11.16 -7.28 -9.11
C TRP A 38 11.87 -8.63 -9.28
N ASP A 39 11.47 -9.45 -10.27
CA ASP A 39 12.16 -10.70 -10.58
C ASP A 39 13.65 -10.47 -10.90
N GLN A 40 13.98 -9.36 -11.55
CA GLN A 40 15.38 -9.00 -11.80
C GLN A 40 16.05 -8.37 -10.59
N PHE A 41 15.38 -7.46 -9.90
CA PHE A 41 15.95 -6.69 -8.81
C PHE A 41 16.38 -7.54 -7.62
N VAL A 42 15.58 -8.53 -7.22
CA VAL A 42 15.88 -9.42 -6.09
C VAL A 42 17.13 -10.31 -6.36
N ARG A 43 17.51 -10.47 -7.62
CA ARG A 43 18.71 -11.22 -8.02
C ARG A 43 20.00 -10.42 -7.96
N ILE A 44 19.90 -9.10 -7.72
CA ILE A 44 21.08 -8.26 -7.48
C ILE A 44 21.57 -8.50 -6.05
N PRO A 45 22.85 -8.88 -5.86
CA PRO A 45 23.37 -9.18 -4.52
C PRO A 45 23.16 -8.04 -3.53
N GLY A 46 22.65 -8.36 -2.33
CA GLY A 46 22.43 -7.42 -1.24
C GLY A 46 21.18 -6.56 -1.34
N LYS A 47 20.30 -6.78 -2.33
CA LYS A 47 19.04 -6.02 -2.46
C LYS A 47 17.92 -6.56 -1.58
N THR A 48 17.94 -7.83 -1.23
CA THR A 48 16.95 -8.43 -0.33
C THR A 48 17.63 -9.21 0.79
N TYR A 49 16.96 -9.32 1.93
CA TYR A 49 17.46 -10.08 3.07
C TYR A 49 17.68 -11.54 2.66
N LYS A 50 18.90 -12.06 2.91
CA LYS A 50 19.33 -13.42 2.52
C LYS A 50 19.04 -13.78 1.04
N ALA A 51 19.07 -12.81 0.13
CA ALA A 51 18.79 -12.99 -1.28
C ALA A 51 17.43 -13.67 -1.59
N THR A 52 16.42 -13.39 -0.77
CA THR A 52 15.05 -13.90 -0.95
C THR A 52 14.43 -13.44 -2.26
N THR A 53 13.65 -14.31 -2.88
CA THR A 53 12.94 -14.09 -4.14
C THR A 53 11.44 -14.34 -3.98
N GLY A 54 10.65 -13.82 -4.91
CA GLY A 54 9.21 -14.09 -5.04
C GLY A 54 8.91 -15.31 -5.94
N ASP A 55 9.89 -16.11 -6.32
CA ASP A 55 9.74 -17.20 -7.31
C ASP A 55 8.64 -18.20 -6.91
N VAL A 56 8.60 -18.54 -5.64
CA VAL A 56 7.57 -19.39 -5.02
C VAL A 56 6.66 -18.58 -4.14
N ALA A 57 7.18 -17.51 -3.51
CA ALA A 57 6.51 -16.71 -2.51
C ALA A 57 5.83 -17.60 -1.45
N VAL A 58 4.51 -17.50 -1.31
CA VAL A 58 3.73 -18.41 -0.46
C VAL A 58 2.82 -19.34 -1.29
N ASP A 59 3.12 -19.44 -2.58
CA ASP A 59 2.44 -20.34 -3.53
C ASP A 59 0.93 -20.13 -3.64
N HIS A 60 0.49 -18.89 -3.50
CA HIS A 60 -0.93 -18.55 -3.67
C HIS A 60 -1.45 -18.88 -5.07
N TYR A 61 -0.56 -18.87 -6.07
CA TYR A 61 -0.91 -19.21 -7.45
C TYR A 61 -1.58 -20.59 -7.56
N HIS A 62 -1.08 -21.58 -6.84
CA HIS A 62 -1.67 -22.93 -6.82
C HIS A 62 -2.67 -23.12 -5.67
N ARG A 63 -2.54 -22.36 -4.58
CA ARG A 63 -3.28 -22.56 -3.32
C ARG A 63 -4.34 -21.49 -3.03
N TYR A 64 -4.70 -20.63 -4.00
CA TYR A 64 -5.67 -19.55 -3.80
C TYR A 64 -7.03 -20.04 -3.27
N LYS A 65 -7.50 -21.24 -3.67
CA LYS A 65 -8.76 -21.80 -3.17
C LYS A 65 -8.71 -22.12 -1.68
N GLU A 66 -7.58 -22.67 -1.21
CA GLU A 66 -7.33 -22.90 0.21
C GLU A 66 -7.30 -21.59 0.99
N ASP A 67 -6.55 -20.61 0.49
CA ASP A 67 -6.41 -19.31 1.15
C ASP A 67 -7.76 -18.57 1.20
N ILE A 68 -8.54 -18.56 0.12
CA ILE A 68 -9.87 -17.93 0.09
C ILE A 68 -10.88 -18.68 0.97
N ALA A 69 -10.79 -20.00 1.08
CA ALA A 69 -11.62 -20.76 2.00
C ALA A 69 -11.32 -20.40 3.48
N LEU A 70 -10.05 -20.15 3.83
CA LEU A 70 -9.67 -19.64 5.15
C LEU A 70 -10.17 -18.21 5.38
N MET A 71 -10.16 -17.35 4.35
CA MET A 71 -10.77 -16.01 4.41
C MET A 71 -12.28 -16.08 4.69
N ALA A 72 -12.96 -17.00 4.04
CA ALA A 72 -14.39 -17.24 4.25
C ALA A 72 -14.65 -17.77 5.68
N GLU A 73 -13.83 -18.70 6.17
CA GLU A 73 -13.91 -19.18 7.54
C GLU A 73 -13.74 -18.05 8.56
N MET A 74 -12.80 -17.12 8.33
CA MET A 74 -12.63 -15.93 9.15
C MET A 74 -13.85 -15.00 9.09
N GLY A 75 -14.63 -15.05 8.02
CA GLY A 75 -15.81 -14.21 7.80
C GLY A 75 -15.53 -12.90 7.08
N LEU A 76 -14.41 -12.79 6.37
CA LEU A 76 -14.06 -11.57 5.61
C LEU A 76 -15.20 -11.17 4.68
N LYS A 77 -15.42 -9.87 4.57
CA LYS A 77 -16.41 -9.24 3.68
C LYS A 77 -15.78 -8.72 2.38
N THR A 78 -14.49 -8.44 2.41
CA THR A 78 -13.72 -8.03 1.23
C THR A 78 -12.32 -8.61 1.26
N TYR A 79 -11.78 -8.91 0.08
CA TYR A 79 -10.38 -9.27 -0.11
C TYR A 79 -9.76 -8.33 -1.14
N ARG A 80 -8.76 -7.56 -0.70
CA ARG A 80 -7.96 -6.71 -1.57
C ARG A 80 -6.74 -7.47 -2.07
N PHE A 81 -6.59 -7.57 -3.38
CA PHE A 81 -5.43 -8.17 -4.02
C PHE A 81 -5.00 -7.39 -5.25
N SER A 82 -3.77 -7.55 -5.68
CA SER A 82 -3.30 -6.94 -6.92
C SER A 82 -3.22 -7.93 -8.07
N VAL A 83 -3.32 -7.40 -9.29
CA VAL A 83 -3.11 -8.16 -10.52
C VAL A 83 -1.70 -7.91 -11.02
N SER A 84 -0.95 -8.97 -11.31
CA SER A 84 0.37 -8.85 -11.94
C SER A 84 0.22 -8.49 -13.41
N TRP A 85 0.70 -7.30 -13.79
CA TRP A 85 0.64 -6.83 -15.17
C TRP A 85 1.32 -7.81 -16.13
N ALA A 86 2.46 -8.39 -15.72
CA ALA A 86 3.20 -9.37 -16.52
C ALA A 86 2.48 -10.73 -16.68
N ARG A 87 1.45 -11.04 -15.90
CA ARG A 87 0.57 -12.20 -16.17
C ARG A 87 -0.43 -11.90 -17.27
N ILE A 88 -0.90 -10.68 -17.35
CA ILE A 88 -1.91 -10.24 -18.33
C ILE A 88 -1.24 -9.93 -19.68
N TYR A 89 -0.14 -9.20 -19.64
CA TYR A 89 0.69 -8.86 -20.79
C TYR A 89 2.14 -9.26 -20.50
N PRO A 90 2.60 -10.43 -20.95
CA PRO A 90 3.97 -10.89 -20.66
C PRO A 90 5.07 -9.90 -21.10
N GLU A 91 4.84 -9.22 -22.23
CA GLU A 91 5.73 -8.16 -22.75
C GLU A 91 5.30 -6.74 -22.31
N GLY A 92 4.36 -6.63 -21.39
CA GLY A 92 3.78 -5.38 -20.91
C GLY A 92 2.79 -4.73 -21.87
N ARG A 93 2.77 -5.14 -23.13
CA ARG A 93 1.92 -4.67 -24.25
C ARG A 93 1.70 -5.78 -25.28
N GLY A 94 0.88 -5.52 -26.29
CA GLY A 94 0.67 -6.44 -27.40
C GLY A 94 -0.42 -7.47 -27.11
N GLU A 95 -0.08 -8.76 -27.12
CA GLU A 95 -1.04 -9.84 -26.96
C GLU A 95 -1.39 -10.09 -25.48
N VAL A 96 -2.67 -10.23 -25.20
CA VAL A 96 -3.17 -10.60 -23.87
C VAL A 96 -2.92 -12.09 -23.62
N ASN A 97 -2.37 -12.44 -22.47
CA ASN A 97 -2.24 -13.83 -22.03
C ASN A 97 -3.58 -14.35 -21.47
N PRO A 98 -4.26 -15.26 -22.16
CA PRO A 98 -5.58 -15.73 -21.71
C PRO A 98 -5.51 -16.49 -20.38
N LYS A 99 -4.41 -17.18 -20.07
CA LYS A 99 -4.22 -17.88 -18.80
C LYS A 99 -4.07 -16.92 -17.62
N GLY A 100 -3.45 -15.76 -17.84
CA GLY A 100 -3.38 -14.70 -16.83
C GLY A 100 -4.78 -14.13 -16.53
N ILE A 101 -5.61 -13.92 -17.56
CA ILE A 101 -7.01 -13.50 -17.38
C ILE A 101 -7.79 -14.57 -16.59
N GLU A 102 -7.70 -15.83 -16.99
CA GLU A 102 -8.39 -16.95 -16.34
C GLU A 102 -8.00 -17.10 -14.87
N PHE A 103 -6.73 -16.94 -14.53
CA PHE A 103 -6.24 -17.05 -13.15
C PHE A 103 -6.93 -16.04 -12.23
N TYR A 104 -6.95 -14.75 -12.60
CA TYR A 104 -7.61 -13.74 -11.76
C TYR A 104 -9.14 -13.82 -11.81
N GLU A 105 -9.72 -14.27 -12.92
CA GLU A 105 -11.15 -14.56 -12.96
C GLU A 105 -11.51 -15.66 -11.95
N ASN A 106 -10.71 -16.71 -11.85
CA ASN A 106 -10.89 -17.78 -10.88
C ASN A 106 -10.77 -17.29 -9.43
N ILE A 107 -9.84 -16.37 -9.12
CA ILE A 107 -9.74 -15.74 -7.78
C ILE A 107 -11.00 -14.94 -7.48
N ILE A 108 -11.46 -14.11 -8.42
CA ILE A 108 -12.67 -13.29 -8.27
C ILE A 108 -13.88 -14.17 -8.04
N ASP A 109 -14.06 -15.20 -8.85
CA ASP A 109 -15.21 -16.13 -8.74
C ASP A 109 -15.17 -16.92 -7.44
N GLU A 110 -14.00 -17.34 -6.98
CA GLU A 110 -13.88 -18.02 -5.68
C GLU A 110 -14.21 -17.07 -4.52
N CYS A 111 -13.81 -15.79 -4.56
CA CYS A 111 -14.23 -14.78 -3.58
C CYS A 111 -15.77 -14.62 -3.58
N LEU A 112 -16.36 -14.41 -4.74
CA LEU A 112 -17.80 -14.19 -4.89
C LEU A 112 -18.62 -15.40 -4.44
N LYS A 113 -18.15 -16.61 -4.69
CA LYS A 113 -18.75 -17.86 -4.21
C LYS A 113 -18.97 -17.87 -2.69
N TYR A 114 -18.05 -17.25 -1.93
CA TYR A 114 -18.15 -17.13 -0.47
C TYR A 114 -18.76 -15.80 -0.01
N GLY A 115 -19.21 -14.96 -0.92
CA GLY A 115 -19.77 -13.63 -0.59
C GLY A 115 -18.71 -12.62 -0.14
N ILE A 116 -17.46 -12.85 -0.51
CA ILE A 116 -16.34 -11.91 -0.28
C ILE A 116 -16.26 -10.98 -1.49
N GLU A 117 -16.38 -9.67 -1.27
CA GLU A 117 -16.28 -8.66 -2.32
C GLU A 117 -14.80 -8.51 -2.78
N PRO A 118 -14.49 -8.75 -4.06
CA PRO A 118 -13.14 -8.54 -4.55
C PRO A 118 -12.83 -7.04 -4.69
N MET A 119 -11.71 -6.60 -4.14
CA MET A 119 -11.16 -5.26 -4.30
C MET A 119 -9.83 -5.36 -5.06
N VAL A 120 -9.81 -4.88 -6.29
CA VAL A 120 -8.69 -5.11 -7.20
C VAL A 120 -7.76 -3.90 -7.27
N THR A 121 -6.49 -4.13 -6.95
CA THR A 121 -5.40 -3.18 -7.18
C THR A 121 -4.76 -3.47 -8.54
N ILE A 122 -4.81 -2.49 -9.45
CA ILE A 122 -4.33 -2.65 -10.83
C ILE A 122 -2.81 -2.73 -10.87
N TYR A 123 -2.10 -1.93 -10.06
CA TYR A 123 -0.64 -1.91 -10.01
C TYR A 123 -0.11 -1.87 -8.58
N HIS A 124 0.69 -2.89 -8.24
CA HIS A 124 1.38 -2.99 -6.95
C HIS A 124 2.86 -3.34 -7.15
N TRP A 125 3.55 -2.47 -7.94
CA TRP A 125 4.99 -2.33 -8.10
C TRP A 125 5.68 -3.29 -9.09
N ASP A 126 5.02 -4.37 -9.48
CA ASP A 126 5.57 -5.40 -10.36
C ASP A 126 5.40 -5.06 -11.86
N LEU A 127 6.22 -4.12 -12.33
CA LEU A 127 6.24 -3.68 -13.72
C LEU A 127 6.83 -4.78 -14.63
N PRO A 128 6.23 -5.07 -15.81
CA PRO A 128 6.85 -5.93 -16.80
C PRO A 128 8.25 -5.41 -17.19
N GLN A 129 9.26 -6.26 -17.04
CA GLN A 129 10.64 -5.88 -17.34
C GLN A 129 10.84 -5.50 -18.79
N ALA A 130 10.08 -6.12 -19.70
CA ALA A 130 10.11 -5.78 -21.13
C ALA A 130 9.85 -4.29 -21.43
N LEU A 131 8.97 -3.62 -20.64
CA LEU A 131 8.74 -2.19 -20.78
C LEU A 131 9.91 -1.35 -20.23
N VAL A 132 10.60 -1.84 -19.20
CA VAL A 132 11.82 -1.21 -18.70
C VAL A 132 12.92 -1.31 -19.75
N ASP A 133 13.09 -2.47 -20.36
CA ASP A 133 14.11 -2.72 -21.39
C ASP A 133 13.81 -1.96 -22.68
N LEU A 134 12.53 -1.77 -23.03
CA LEU A 134 12.12 -1.11 -24.26
C LEU A 134 12.33 0.42 -24.23
N TYR A 135 11.90 1.07 -23.14
CA TYR A 135 11.91 2.54 -23.07
C TYR A 135 12.16 3.11 -21.65
N GLY A 136 12.55 2.29 -20.68
CA GLY A 136 12.84 2.72 -19.30
C GLY A 136 11.63 2.71 -18.36
N GLY A 137 10.53 2.08 -18.74
CA GLY A 137 9.34 1.96 -17.88
C GLY A 137 8.77 3.32 -17.48
N TRP A 138 8.55 3.57 -16.18
CA TRP A 138 7.96 4.81 -15.67
C TRP A 138 8.75 6.09 -15.99
N GLU A 139 9.98 6.00 -16.48
CA GLU A 139 10.77 7.17 -16.91
C GLU A 139 10.32 7.73 -18.25
N SER A 140 9.65 6.92 -19.08
CA SER A 140 9.08 7.34 -20.35
C SER A 140 7.59 7.64 -20.24
N GLU A 141 7.14 8.65 -20.97
CA GLU A 141 5.72 8.98 -21.13
C GLU A 141 4.92 7.87 -21.86
N GLU A 142 5.60 7.01 -22.64
CA GLU A 142 4.99 5.89 -23.35
C GLU A 142 4.27 4.91 -22.42
N ILE A 143 4.75 4.75 -21.18
CA ILE A 143 4.17 3.85 -20.17
C ILE A 143 2.71 4.19 -19.85
N ILE A 144 2.32 5.46 -20.02
CA ILE A 144 0.97 5.93 -19.69
C ILE A 144 -0.06 5.20 -20.53
N GLU A 145 0.14 5.11 -21.84
CA GLU A 145 -0.78 4.43 -22.74
C GLU A 145 -0.77 2.91 -22.54
N ASP A 146 0.38 2.31 -22.27
CA ASP A 146 0.47 0.88 -21.99
C ASP A 146 -0.27 0.54 -20.69
N TYR A 147 -0.11 1.36 -19.65
CA TYR A 147 -0.86 1.20 -18.39
C TYR A 147 -2.37 1.34 -18.60
N VAL A 148 -2.81 2.34 -19.35
CA VAL A 148 -4.23 2.55 -19.63
C VAL A 148 -4.82 1.38 -20.41
N ASN A 149 -4.08 0.85 -21.39
CA ASN A 149 -4.51 -0.34 -22.14
C ASN A 149 -4.61 -1.58 -21.24
N TYR A 150 -3.65 -1.75 -20.32
CA TYR A 150 -3.70 -2.79 -19.31
C TYR A 150 -4.92 -2.63 -18.40
N ALA A 151 -5.15 -1.44 -17.86
CA ALA A 151 -6.31 -1.15 -17.02
C ALA A 151 -7.64 -1.41 -17.75
N LYS A 152 -7.78 -0.96 -18.99
CA LYS A 152 -8.97 -1.24 -19.83
C LYS A 152 -9.21 -2.73 -20.03
N THR A 153 -8.14 -3.51 -20.18
CA THR A 153 -8.25 -4.98 -20.30
C THR A 153 -8.84 -5.58 -19.04
N LEU A 154 -8.40 -5.15 -17.86
CA LEU A 154 -8.96 -5.60 -16.58
C LEU A 154 -10.42 -5.15 -16.41
N PHE A 155 -10.73 -3.90 -16.74
CA PHE A 155 -12.11 -3.39 -16.67
C PHE A 155 -13.05 -4.18 -17.58
N LYS A 156 -12.59 -4.54 -18.78
CA LYS A 156 -13.36 -5.36 -19.71
C LYS A 156 -13.55 -6.78 -19.20
N ALA A 157 -12.50 -7.39 -18.64
CA ALA A 157 -12.54 -8.77 -18.18
C ALA A 157 -13.37 -8.92 -16.89
N TYR A 158 -13.24 -8.01 -15.93
CA TYR A 158 -13.75 -8.20 -14.57
C TYR A 158 -14.74 -7.14 -14.11
N GLY A 159 -14.99 -6.09 -14.89
CA GLY A 159 -15.79 -4.93 -14.47
C GLY A 159 -17.25 -5.26 -14.11
N SER A 160 -17.80 -6.37 -14.62
CA SER A 160 -19.13 -6.85 -14.22
C SER A 160 -19.17 -7.54 -12.86
N LYS A 161 -18.01 -7.95 -12.32
CA LYS A 161 -17.84 -8.70 -11.07
C LYS A 161 -17.19 -7.88 -9.96
N VAL A 162 -16.30 -6.94 -10.31
CA VAL A 162 -15.50 -6.15 -9.38
C VAL A 162 -16.11 -4.76 -9.21
N LYS A 163 -16.38 -4.39 -7.96
CA LYS A 163 -16.99 -3.10 -7.60
C LYS A 163 -15.99 -2.08 -7.07
N TYR A 164 -14.79 -2.51 -6.64
CA TYR A 164 -13.79 -1.64 -6.05
C TYR A 164 -12.47 -1.77 -6.79
N TRP A 165 -11.99 -0.65 -7.33
CA TRP A 165 -10.76 -0.57 -8.11
C TRP A 165 -9.76 0.40 -7.47
N ILE A 166 -8.54 -0.05 -7.26
CA ILE A 166 -7.41 0.78 -6.84
C ILE A 166 -6.43 0.84 -7.99
N THR A 167 -6.21 2.03 -8.55
CA THR A 167 -5.33 2.18 -9.71
C THR A 167 -3.87 1.90 -9.38
N PHE A 168 -3.37 2.52 -8.31
CA PHE A 168 -1.99 2.38 -7.84
C PHE A 168 -1.95 2.13 -6.34
N ASN A 169 -1.06 1.22 -5.92
CA ASN A 169 -0.66 1.11 -4.53
C ASN A 169 0.57 1.99 -4.26
N GLU A 170 0.45 2.88 -3.28
CA GLU A 170 1.57 3.63 -2.69
C GLU A 170 2.54 4.22 -3.71
N GLN A 171 2.05 5.07 -4.60
CA GLN A 171 2.91 5.76 -5.56
C GLN A 171 4.09 6.45 -4.88
N ASN A 172 3.87 7.04 -3.71
CA ASN A 172 4.91 7.72 -2.95
C ASN A 172 6.04 6.79 -2.48
N ILE A 173 5.74 5.52 -2.20
CA ILE A 173 6.73 4.56 -1.72
C ILE A 173 7.56 4.01 -2.88
N PHE A 174 6.93 3.40 -3.90
CA PHE A 174 7.72 2.77 -4.94
C PHE A 174 8.57 3.79 -5.72
N THR A 175 8.07 5.02 -5.90
CA THR A 175 8.86 6.05 -6.58
C THR A 175 9.99 6.58 -5.70
N SER A 176 9.76 6.83 -4.41
CA SER A 176 10.81 7.28 -3.49
C SER A 176 11.90 6.24 -3.32
N LEU A 177 11.53 4.98 -3.10
CA LEU A 177 12.51 3.90 -2.91
C LEU A 177 13.23 3.51 -4.20
N GLY A 178 12.58 3.71 -5.36
CA GLY A 178 13.16 3.40 -6.67
C GLY A 178 14.14 4.44 -7.19
N TRP A 179 13.87 5.74 -7.00
CA TRP A 179 14.66 6.82 -7.60
C TRP A 179 15.46 7.65 -6.61
N LEU A 180 15.14 7.62 -5.31
CA LEU A 180 15.88 8.41 -4.31
C LEU A 180 16.83 7.56 -3.46
N THR A 181 16.47 6.32 -3.10
CA THR A 181 17.24 5.52 -2.14
C THR A 181 17.78 4.21 -2.69
N ALA A 182 17.52 3.89 -3.95
CA ALA A 182 17.96 2.65 -4.64
C ALA A 182 17.52 1.33 -3.96
N GLN A 183 16.45 1.38 -3.15
CA GLN A 183 15.98 0.22 -2.38
C GLN A 183 14.90 -0.57 -3.12
N HIS A 184 14.24 0.01 -4.13
CA HIS A 184 13.31 -0.65 -5.03
C HIS A 184 13.80 -0.53 -6.48
N PRO A 185 13.24 -1.32 -7.43
CA PRO A 185 13.47 -1.07 -8.85
C PRO A 185 13.09 0.37 -9.23
N PRO A 186 13.84 1.04 -10.13
CA PRO A 186 15.00 0.58 -10.88
C PRO A 186 16.33 0.67 -10.11
N GLY A 187 16.35 1.07 -8.86
CA GLY A 187 17.53 1.11 -8.02
C GLY A 187 18.41 2.36 -8.23
N LYS A 188 17.80 3.48 -8.59
CA LYS A 188 18.50 4.76 -8.73
C LYS A 188 18.64 5.48 -7.39
N PHE A 189 19.70 6.27 -7.27
CA PHE A 189 20.00 7.01 -6.05
C PHE A 189 20.03 8.52 -6.34
N ASP A 190 19.36 9.32 -5.48
CA ASP A 190 19.30 10.79 -5.52
C ASP A 190 18.92 11.39 -6.88
N ASP A 191 18.11 10.68 -7.66
CA ASP A 191 17.64 11.19 -8.96
C ASP A 191 16.34 11.99 -8.80
N GLN A 192 16.44 13.15 -8.11
CA GLN A 192 15.32 14.01 -7.76
C GLN A 192 14.52 14.46 -8.99
N LYS A 193 15.19 14.82 -10.07
CA LYS A 193 14.52 15.33 -11.26
C LYS A 193 13.68 14.24 -11.94
N THR A 194 14.26 13.08 -12.13
CA THR A 194 13.54 11.92 -12.70
C THR A 194 12.43 11.46 -11.77
N PHE A 195 12.67 11.44 -10.45
CA PHE A 195 11.67 11.08 -9.45
C PHE A 195 10.37 11.89 -9.59
N TYR A 196 10.46 13.22 -9.68
CA TYR A 196 9.26 14.05 -9.80
C TYR A 196 8.59 13.92 -11.17
N GLN A 197 9.36 13.68 -12.24
CA GLN A 197 8.81 13.43 -13.58
C GLN A 197 8.10 12.07 -13.63
N VAL A 198 8.69 11.02 -13.07
CA VAL A 198 8.06 9.68 -12.92
C VAL A 198 6.74 9.79 -12.16
N ASN A 199 6.70 10.54 -11.06
CA ASN A 199 5.46 10.78 -10.34
C ASN A 199 4.40 11.43 -11.22
N HIS A 200 4.78 12.36 -12.09
CA HIS A 200 3.83 12.96 -13.04
C HIS A 200 3.30 11.94 -14.04
N HIS A 201 4.15 11.06 -14.59
CA HIS A 201 3.70 10.00 -15.50
C HIS A 201 2.71 9.03 -14.79
N VAL A 202 2.96 8.67 -13.53
CA VAL A 202 2.04 7.82 -12.75
C VAL A 202 0.71 8.55 -12.48
N PHE A 203 0.72 9.84 -12.17
CA PHE A 203 -0.52 10.62 -12.03
C PHE A 203 -1.32 10.66 -13.34
N MET A 204 -0.64 10.83 -14.47
CA MET A 204 -1.30 10.84 -15.78
C MET A 204 -1.88 9.47 -16.14
N ALA A 205 -1.16 8.39 -15.82
CA ALA A 205 -1.63 7.02 -16.00
C ALA A 205 -2.88 6.75 -15.14
N HIS A 206 -2.84 7.16 -13.86
CA HIS A 206 -4.00 7.11 -12.96
C HIS A 206 -5.20 7.87 -13.55
N ALA A 207 -5.00 9.14 -13.89
CA ALA A 207 -6.06 10.01 -14.37
C ALA A 207 -6.73 9.46 -15.63
N LYS A 208 -5.93 9.05 -16.63
CA LYS A 208 -6.46 8.45 -17.85
C LYS A 208 -7.16 7.11 -17.62
N ALA A 209 -6.68 6.28 -16.67
CA ALA A 209 -7.35 5.02 -16.33
C ALA A 209 -8.70 5.27 -15.63
N VAL A 210 -8.80 6.25 -14.73
CA VAL A 210 -10.08 6.64 -14.10
C VAL A 210 -11.08 7.10 -15.15
N LEU A 211 -10.68 8.00 -16.04
CA LEU A 211 -11.54 8.48 -17.12
C LEU A 211 -11.97 7.34 -18.06
N ALA A 212 -11.03 6.48 -18.43
CA ALA A 212 -11.32 5.32 -19.28
C ALA A 212 -12.32 4.35 -18.61
N TYR A 213 -12.24 4.15 -17.29
CA TYR A 213 -13.22 3.34 -16.55
C TYR A 213 -14.63 3.90 -16.68
N ARG A 214 -14.79 5.23 -16.52
CA ARG A 214 -16.09 5.88 -16.68
C ARG A 214 -16.59 5.85 -18.13
N GLU A 215 -15.71 6.13 -19.10
CA GLU A 215 -16.03 6.05 -20.53
C GLU A 215 -16.51 4.65 -20.96
N MET A 216 -15.97 3.59 -20.34
CA MET A 216 -16.40 2.21 -20.55
C MET A 216 -17.71 1.85 -19.82
N GLY A 217 -18.35 2.79 -19.13
CA GLY A 217 -19.58 2.58 -18.38
C GLY A 217 -19.37 1.94 -16.99
N GLY A 218 -18.17 2.04 -16.44
CA GLY A 218 -17.86 1.54 -15.09
C GLY A 218 -18.69 2.22 -14.01
N THR A 219 -19.47 1.45 -13.26
CA THR A 219 -20.37 1.93 -12.19
C THR A 219 -19.86 1.64 -10.77
N GLY A 220 -18.80 0.86 -10.66
CA GLY A 220 -18.14 0.60 -9.38
C GLY A 220 -17.34 1.81 -8.88
N LYS A 221 -16.73 1.66 -7.73
CA LYS A 221 -15.90 2.68 -7.08
C LYS A 221 -14.44 2.55 -7.53
N ILE A 222 -13.80 3.68 -7.84
CA ILE A 222 -12.40 3.75 -8.27
C ILE A 222 -11.65 4.83 -7.52
N GLY A 223 -10.43 4.53 -7.08
CA GLY A 223 -9.53 5.46 -6.40
C GLY A 223 -8.08 5.01 -6.47
N ALA A 224 -7.21 5.61 -5.68
CA ALA A 224 -5.82 5.20 -5.51
C ALA A 224 -5.53 4.94 -4.02
N SER A 225 -4.49 4.18 -3.72
CA SER A 225 -4.05 3.92 -2.36
C SER A 225 -2.73 4.62 -2.08
N PHE A 226 -2.65 5.31 -0.96
CA PHE A 226 -1.53 6.13 -0.55
C PHE A 226 -0.98 5.72 0.82
N ALA A 227 0.34 5.61 0.96
CA ALA A 227 0.97 5.40 2.26
C ALA A 227 1.01 6.74 3.01
N TYR A 228 0.05 6.94 3.92
CA TYR A 228 -0.05 8.16 4.70
C TYR A 228 0.75 8.04 6.01
N THR A 229 1.63 8.99 6.24
CA THR A 229 2.39 9.10 7.49
C THR A 229 2.02 10.40 8.19
N PRO A 230 1.09 10.37 9.18
CA PRO A 230 0.79 11.55 9.98
C PRO A 230 2.05 12.11 10.62
N SER A 231 2.17 13.42 10.63
CA SER A 231 3.31 14.09 11.19
C SER A 231 2.94 14.92 12.42
N TYR A 232 3.79 14.87 13.43
CA TYR A 232 3.67 15.68 14.65
C TYR A 232 4.85 16.65 14.73
N THR A 233 4.69 17.78 15.41
CA THR A 233 5.81 18.64 15.76
C THR A 233 6.56 18.06 16.96
N LEU A 234 7.90 18.18 17.00
CA LEU A 234 8.67 17.78 18.17
C LEU A 234 8.28 18.60 19.42
N ASP A 235 8.05 19.88 19.22
CA ASP A 235 7.59 20.85 20.24
C ASP A 235 6.84 22.00 19.57
N CYS A 236 6.46 23.01 20.35
CA CYS A 236 5.72 24.18 19.88
C CYS A 236 6.59 25.30 19.30
N LYS A 237 7.88 25.08 19.03
CA LYS A 237 8.71 26.10 18.36
C LYS A 237 8.17 26.38 16.96
N PRO A 238 8.04 27.67 16.56
CA PRO A 238 7.51 28.03 15.25
C PRO A 238 8.25 27.34 14.09
N GLU A 239 9.56 27.17 14.18
CA GLU A 239 10.38 26.49 13.17
C GLU A 239 9.99 25.01 13.02
N ASN A 240 9.70 24.31 14.13
CA ASN A 240 9.26 22.92 14.11
C ASN A 240 7.84 22.78 13.57
N VAL A 241 6.95 23.73 13.88
CA VAL A 241 5.60 23.78 13.32
C VAL A 241 5.66 23.99 11.81
N MET A 242 6.52 24.88 11.32
CA MET A 242 6.73 25.07 9.88
C MET A 242 7.34 23.84 9.22
N SER A 243 8.31 23.19 9.86
CA SER A 243 8.91 21.94 9.35
C SER A 243 7.88 20.81 9.20
N LYS A 244 6.94 20.69 10.14
CA LYS A 244 5.82 19.77 10.02
C LYS A 244 4.92 20.12 8.82
N HIS A 245 4.62 21.37 8.64
CA HIS A 245 3.81 21.85 7.51
C HIS A 245 4.48 21.56 6.15
N ASP A 246 5.78 21.84 6.05
CA ASP A 246 6.57 21.57 4.85
C ASP A 246 6.72 20.06 4.58
N TYR A 247 6.85 19.25 5.65
CA TYR A 247 6.84 17.80 5.54
C TYR A 247 5.53 17.32 4.91
N ASP A 248 4.37 17.74 5.44
CA ASP A 248 3.08 17.34 4.93
C ASP A 248 2.89 17.77 3.47
N GLU A 249 3.31 18.98 3.09
CA GLU A 249 3.24 19.40 1.69
C GLU A 249 4.09 18.56 0.75
N LEU A 250 5.30 18.15 1.18
CA LEU A 250 6.26 17.42 0.36
C LEU A 250 6.08 15.90 0.41
N LYS A 251 5.50 15.34 1.49
CA LYS A 251 5.46 13.89 1.73
C LYS A 251 4.07 13.30 1.76
N ASN A 252 3.03 14.11 2.02
CA ASN A 252 1.64 13.68 2.02
C ASN A 252 0.85 14.39 0.92
N PHE A 253 0.72 15.70 0.98
CA PHE A 253 -0.19 16.45 0.10
C PHE A 253 0.31 16.58 -1.35
N TRP A 254 1.62 16.41 -1.61
CA TRP A 254 2.15 16.35 -2.98
C TRP A 254 1.38 15.32 -3.84
N TRP A 255 1.09 14.15 -3.28
CA TRP A 255 0.34 13.10 -3.97
C TRP A 255 -1.18 13.24 -3.81
N MET A 256 -1.63 13.44 -2.58
CA MET A 256 -3.05 13.43 -2.28
C MET A 256 -3.81 14.58 -2.94
N ASP A 257 -3.22 15.80 -3.01
CA ASP A 257 -3.84 16.94 -3.70
C ASP A 257 -3.97 16.69 -5.21
N VAL A 258 -3.04 15.95 -5.81
CA VAL A 258 -3.15 15.60 -7.22
C VAL A 258 -4.27 14.58 -7.45
N TYR A 259 -4.38 13.56 -6.60
CA TYR A 259 -5.47 12.60 -6.69
C TYR A 259 -6.84 13.25 -6.45
N ALA A 260 -6.98 14.05 -5.38
CA ALA A 260 -8.27 14.58 -4.94
C ALA A 260 -8.69 15.88 -5.64
N TYR A 261 -7.73 16.70 -6.06
CA TYR A 261 -8.02 18.02 -6.66
C TYR A 261 -7.51 18.18 -8.10
N GLY A 262 -6.72 17.23 -8.60
CA GLY A 262 -6.08 17.33 -9.91
C GLY A 262 -5.07 18.47 -10.01
N ARG A 263 -4.44 18.87 -8.91
CA ARG A 263 -3.49 19.98 -8.88
C ARG A 263 -2.37 19.76 -7.87
N TYR A 264 -1.19 20.23 -8.20
CA TYR A 264 -0.04 20.19 -7.30
C TYR A 264 -0.12 21.28 -6.21
N PRO A 265 0.34 21.02 -4.96
CA PRO A 265 0.49 22.02 -3.92
C PRO A 265 1.41 23.16 -4.37
N LYS A 266 1.01 24.41 -4.13
CA LYS A 266 1.71 25.58 -4.68
C LYS A 266 3.09 25.78 -4.06
N ALA A 267 3.25 25.64 -2.74
CA ALA A 267 4.51 25.86 -2.06
C ALA A 267 5.53 24.78 -2.43
N ALA A 268 5.11 23.49 -2.42
CA ALA A 268 5.95 22.39 -2.88
C ALA A 268 6.41 22.59 -4.33
N MET A 269 5.50 22.94 -5.25
CA MET A 269 5.85 23.18 -6.65
C MET A 269 6.83 24.36 -6.82
N ASN A 270 6.67 25.44 -6.04
CA ASN A 270 7.62 26.56 -6.06
C ASN A 270 9.00 26.14 -5.54
N TYR A 271 9.04 25.34 -4.47
CA TYR A 271 10.30 24.79 -3.96
C TYR A 271 11.00 23.96 -5.03
N LEU A 272 10.28 23.05 -5.70
CA LEU A 272 10.84 22.17 -6.73
C LEU A 272 11.34 22.96 -7.95
N ARG A 273 10.61 24.02 -8.38
CA ARG A 273 11.08 24.91 -9.45
C ARG A 273 12.40 25.60 -9.10
N LYS A 274 12.52 26.11 -7.87
CA LYS A 274 13.77 26.73 -7.39
C LYS A 274 14.94 25.76 -7.34
N LYS A 275 14.66 24.47 -7.07
CA LYS A 275 15.68 23.39 -7.06
C LYS A 275 15.96 22.80 -8.43
N GLY A 276 15.15 23.09 -9.46
CA GLY A 276 15.26 22.49 -10.78
C GLY A 276 14.72 21.06 -10.88
N PHE A 277 13.89 20.65 -9.92
CA PHE A 277 13.32 19.29 -9.83
C PHE A 277 11.86 19.20 -10.26
N ALA A 278 11.20 20.34 -10.52
CA ALA A 278 9.79 20.34 -10.89
C ALA A 278 9.53 19.52 -12.15
N PRO A 279 8.48 18.68 -12.18
CA PRO A 279 8.11 17.95 -13.37
C PRO A 279 7.62 18.90 -14.46
N VAL A 280 7.73 18.45 -15.70
CA VAL A 280 7.11 19.13 -16.86
C VAL A 280 5.62 18.77 -16.83
N VAL A 281 4.78 19.79 -16.71
CA VAL A 281 3.31 19.64 -16.63
C VAL A 281 2.68 20.58 -17.65
N THR A 282 2.01 20.02 -18.64
CA THR A 282 1.33 20.81 -19.67
C THR A 282 -0.03 21.34 -19.20
N LYS A 283 -0.62 22.26 -19.98
CA LYS A 283 -2.00 22.71 -19.68
C LYS A 283 -3.04 21.61 -19.91
N ASP A 284 -2.77 20.69 -20.82
CA ASP A 284 -3.68 19.58 -21.11
C ASP A 284 -3.59 18.51 -20.02
N ASP A 285 -2.38 18.22 -19.48
CA ASP A 285 -2.24 17.38 -18.30
C ASP A 285 -3.07 17.90 -17.11
N GLN A 286 -3.01 19.22 -16.86
CA GLN A 286 -3.80 19.84 -15.79
C GLN A 286 -5.30 19.66 -15.96
N LYS A 287 -5.81 19.72 -17.22
CA LYS A 287 -7.22 19.45 -17.51
C LYS A 287 -7.60 17.99 -17.25
N ILE A 288 -6.75 17.06 -17.69
CA ILE A 288 -6.94 15.62 -17.51
C ILE A 288 -6.93 15.27 -16.01
N LEU A 289 -5.92 15.73 -15.27
CA LEU A 289 -5.83 15.52 -13.83
C LEU A 289 -7.07 16.04 -13.10
N LYS A 290 -7.53 17.26 -13.45
CA LYS A 290 -8.71 17.86 -12.82
C LYS A 290 -9.99 17.10 -13.17
N ALA A 291 -10.13 16.62 -14.39
CA ALA A 291 -11.28 15.82 -14.81
C ALA A 291 -11.32 14.49 -14.05
N ALA A 292 -10.19 13.80 -13.95
CA ALA A 292 -10.11 12.54 -13.22
C ALA A 292 -10.36 12.67 -11.71
N ALA A 293 -9.86 13.76 -11.10
CA ALA A 293 -10.10 14.05 -9.68
C ALA A 293 -11.59 14.22 -9.34
N ALA A 294 -12.43 14.61 -10.30
CA ALA A 294 -13.87 14.69 -10.12
C ALA A 294 -14.59 13.34 -10.24
N GLU A 295 -13.89 12.29 -10.67
CA GLU A 295 -14.45 10.98 -10.95
C GLU A 295 -13.97 9.89 -9.97
N ILE A 296 -13.07 10.21 -9.04
CA ILE A 296 -12.68 9.27 -8.00
C ILE A 296 -13.77 9.18 -6.92
N ASP A 297 -13.95 8.01 -6.33
CA ASP A 297 -14.99 7.74 -5.35
C ASP A 297 -14.48 7.66 -3.91
N PHE A 298 -13.19 7.46 -3.72
CA PHE A 298 -12.57 7.30 -2.40
C PHE A 298 -11.08 7.58 -2.44
N MET A 299 -10.53 7.84 -1.26
CA MET A 299 -9.09 7.81 -1.00
C MET A 299 -8.73 6.51 -0.27
N GLY A 300 -7.89 5.67 -0.87
CA GLY A 300 -7.29 4.52 -0.21
C GLY A 300 -6.12 4.96 0.67
N VAL A 301 -6.03 4.38 1.86
CA VAL A 301 -5.00 4.71 2.85
C VAL A 301 -4.33 3.45 3.36
N ASN A 302 -3.01 3.41 3.24
CA ASN A 302 -2.17 2.46 3.94
C ASN A 302 -1.56 3.19 5.14
N TYR A 303 -1.85 2.68 6.33
CA TYR A 303 -1.40 3.28 7.58
C TYR A 303 -0.59 2.28 8.40
N TYR A 304 0.64 2.64 8.76
CA TYR A 304 1.53 1.80 9.57
C TYR A 304 2.18 2.53 10.73
N GLN A 305 2.43 3.83 10.58
CA GLN A 305 3.20 4.62 11.55
C GLN A 305 2.93 6.11 11.38
N SER A 306 3.32 6.87 12.39
CA SER A 306 3.44 8.32 12.37
C SER A 306 4.90 8.76 12.48
N CYS A 307 5.17 10.02 12.25
CA CYS A 307 6.52 10.59 12.43
C CYS A 307 6.48 11.89 13.21
N VAL A 308 7.66 12.32 13.68
CA VAL A 308 7.88 13.62 14.29
C VAL A 308 8.68 14.48 13.34
N CYS A 309 8.40 15.78 13.29
CA CYS A 309 9.12 16.77 12.50
C CYS A 309 9.81 17.78 13.41
N GLU A 310 11.09 17.96 13.16
CA GLU A 310 11.95 19.00 13.73
C GLU A 310 12.62 19.77 12.60
N TYR A 311 12.89 21.07 12.80
CA TYR A 311 13.66 21.84 11.83
C TYR A 311 15.06 21.25 11.65
N ASN A 312 15.46 21.09 10.40
CA ASN A 312 16.80 20.61 10.05
C ASN A 312 17.73 21.80 9.78
N PRO A 313 18.64 22.14 10.70
CA PRO A 313 19.56 23.26 10.52
C PRO A 313 20.74 22.94 9.59
N MET A 314 20.62 21.92 8.73
CA MET A 314 21.68 21.39 7.86
C MET A 314 22.83 20.75 8.66
N ASP A 315 22.48 20.01 9.71
CA ASP A 315 23.40 19.31 10.62
C ASP A 315 23.92 17.96 10.08
N GLY A 316 23.78 17.71 8.79
CA GLY A 316 24.23 16.48 8.12
C GLY A 316 23.14 15.41 7.96
N VAL A 317 21.95 15.59 8.51
CA VAL A 317 20.83 14.69 8.29
C VAL A 317 20.30 14.86 6.86
N THR A 318 20.22 13.76 6.12
CA THR A 318 19.81 13.72 4.71
C THR A 318 18.61 12.79 4.50
N PRO A 319 17.96 12.82 3.34
CA PRO A 319 16.87 11.89 3.03
C PRO A 319 17.35 10.47 2.67
N TYR A 320 18.67 10.22 2.66
CA TYR A 320 19.29 8.99 2.12
C TYR A 320 19.80 8.06 3.21
N GLY A 321 19.18 8.07 4.37
CA GLY A 321 19.54 7.16 5.46
C GLY A 321 19.05 5.73 5.24
N THR A 322 19.58 4.83 6.04
CA THR A 322 19.26 3.41 6.00
C THR A 322 17.94 3.13 6.73
N MET A 323 17.01 2.45 6.07
CA MET A 323 15.84 1.87 6.72
C MET A 323 16.22 0.56 7.41
N ASN A 324 15.52 0.24 8.50
CA ASN A 324 15.69 -1.04 9.17
C ASN A 324 15.05 -2.16 8.33
N THR A 325 15.88 -2.98 7.69
CA THR A 325 15.46 -4.13 6.89
C THR A 325 15.73 -5.48 7.56
N THR A 326 16.33 -5.46 8.75
CA THR A 326 16.75 -6.69 9.46
C THR A 326 15.91 -7.02 10.69
N GLY A 327 15.10 -6.07 11.16
CA GLY A 327 14.35 -6.20 12.42
C GLY A 327 15.22 -5.99 13.67
N VAL A 328 16.43 -5.44 13.52
CA VAL A 328 17.27 -5.04 14.67
C VAL A 328 16.83 -3.66 15.13
N LYS A 329 16.08 -3.63 16.23
CA LYS A 329 15.51 -2.40 16.79
C LYS A 329 16.59 -1.34 17.05
N GLY A 330 16.31 -0.09 16.63
CA GLY A 330 17.24 1.04 16.75
C GLY A 330 18.25 1.15 15.59
N SER A 331 18.13 0.34 14.54
CA SER A 331 19.02 0.40 13.38
C SER A 331 18.59 1.40 12.30
N ALA A 332 17.34 1.90 12.34
CA ALA A 332 16.87 2.94 11.43
C ALA A 332 17.55 4.28 11.73
N GLN A 333 17.95 4.98 10.67
CA GLN A 333 18.56 6.31 10.79
C GLN A 333 17.50 7.41 10.77
N VAL A 334 17.82 8.54 11.41
CA VAL A 334 17.01 9.76 11.28
C VAL A 334 17.14 10.29 9.85
N LEU A 335 16.01 10.46 9.18
CA LEU A 335 15.93 11.00 7.83
C LEU A 335 15.46 12.45 7.86
N GLY A 336 15.80 13.23 6.83
CA GLY A 336 15.35 14.62 6.72
C GLY A 336 15.80 15.29 5.43
N VAL A 337 15.19 16.42 5.15
CA VAL A 337 15.59 17.29 4.04
C VAL A 337 16.34 18.50 4.60
N PRO A 338 17.62 18.71 4.22
CA PRO A 338 18.43 19.80 4.74
C PRO A 338 17.76 21.17 4.57
N GLY A 339 17.71 21.94 5.66
CA GLY A 339 17.10 23.27 5.70
C GLY A 339 15.57 23.27 5.76
N ILE A 340 14.92 22.10 5.86
CA ILE A 340 13.46 22.00 5.92
C ILE A 340 13.02 21.22 7.15
N TYR A 341 13.23 19.90 7.18
CA TYR A 341 12.83 19.06 8.30
C TYR A 341 13.78 17.88 8.50
N LYS A 342 13.72 17.28 9.68
CA LYS A 342 14.21 15.93 10.00
C LYS A 342 13.18 15.20 10.87
N ASN A 343 13.23 13.87 10.85
CA ASN A 343 12.27 13.00 11.54
C ASN A 343 12.95 12.26 12.70
N PRO A 344 13.11 12.86 13.87
CA PRO A 344 13.56 12.15 15.07
C PRO A 344 12.49 11.16 15.54
N GLY A 345 12.88 10.20 16.37
CA GLY A 345 11.94 9.27 17.00
C GLY A 345 10.94 10.01 17.89
N ASN A 346 9.71 9.51 17.97
CA ASN A 346 8.70 10.04 18.89
C ASN A 346 8.99 9.52 20.31
N PRO A 347 9.26 10.39 21.29
CA PRO A 347 9.64 9.96 22.64
C PRO A 347 8.45 9.36 23.45
N TYR A 348 7.23 9.49 22.96
CA TYR A 348 6.00 9.06 23.62
C TYR A 348 5.40 7.77 23.04
N LEU A 349 5.97 7.25 21.96
CA LEU A 349 5.46 6.07 21.27
C LEU A 349 6.45 4.90 21.35
N MET A 350 5.91 3.71 21.49
CA MET A 350 6.69 2.49 21.28
C MET A 350 6.92 2.24 19.79
N THR A 351 7.92 1.46 19.47
CA THR A 351 8.23 1.06 18.08
C THR A 351 8.19 -0.45 17.93
N THR A 352 7.91 -0.89 16.71
CA THR A 352 8.08 -2.29 16.30
C THR A 352 9.57 -2.67 16.24
N ASP A 353 9.89 -3.93 15.99
CA ASP A 353 11.28 -4.37 15.76
C ASP A 353 11.91 -3.71 14.52
N TRP A 354 11.11 -3.20 13.60
CA TRP A 354 11.54 -2.44 12.42
C TRP A 354 11.54 -0.92 12.62
N ASP A 355 11.51 -0.45 13.85
CA ASP A 355 11.54 0.97 14.25
C ASP A 355 10.33 1.80 13.80
N TRP A 356 9.22 1.16 13.42
CA TRP A 356 7.99 1.86 13.08
C TRP A 356 7.22 2.22 14.35
N SER A 357 6.80 3.49 14.47
CA SER A 357 6.02 3.93 15.63
C SER A 357 4.66 3.23 15.68
N ILE A 358 4.29 2.71 16.84
CA ILE A 358 2.96 2.15 17.11
C ILE A 358 2.08 3.30 17.58
N ASP A 359 1.20 3.76 16.71
CA ASP A 359 0.38 4.96 16.96
C ASP A 359 -1.08 4.78 16.49
N PRO A 360 -1.93 4.19 17.34
CA PRO A 360 -3.35 4.06 17.02
C PRO A 360 -4.06 5.40 16.79
N VAL A 361 -3.71 6.43 17.57
CA VAL A 361 -4.29 7.79 17.42
C VAL A 361 -3.94 8.43 16.09
N GLY A 362 -2.79 8.08 15.53
CA GLY A 362 -2.36 8.53 14.21
C GLY A 362 -3.30 8.06 13.09
N LEU A 363 -3.90 6.87 13.22
CA LEU A 363 -4.90 6.40 12.26
C LEU A 363 -6.17 7.28 12.30
N ARG A 364 -6.66 7.62 13.50
CA ARG A 364 -7.78 8.56 13.66
C ARG A 364 -7.44 9.94 13.11
N TYR A 365 -6.25 10.45 13.44
CA TYR A 365 -5.75 11.71 12.90
C TYR A 365 -5.74 11.69 11.35
N CYS A 366 -5.22 10.64 10.75
CA CYS A 366 -5.21 10.43 9.30
C CYS A 366 -6.61 10.53 8.69
N CYS A 367 -7.58 9.78 9.22
CA CYS A 367 -8.96 9.81 8.72
C CYS A 367 -9.57 11.22 8.81
N ARG A 368 -9.37 11.91 9.93
CA ARG A 368 -9.88 13.27 10.13
C ARG A 368 -9.23 14.29 9.21
N GLU A 369 -7.92 14.20 8.99
CA GLU A 369 -7.19 15.08 8.07
C GLU A 369 -7.69 14.92 6.64
N ILE A 370 -7.88 13.67 6.18
CA ILE A 370 -8.39 13.37 4.85
C ILE A 370 -9.82 13.87 4.70
N THR A 371 -10.69 13.59 5.66
CA THR A 371 -12.08 14.04 5.63
C THR A 371 -12.16 15.58 5.59
N SER A 372 -11.43 16.28 6.46
CA SER A 372 -11.48 17.75 6.51
C SER A 372 -10.85 18.42 5.29
N ARG A 373 -9.86 17.79 4.65
CA ARG A 373 -9.17 18.37 3.50
C ARG A 373 -9.85 18.05 2.17
N TYR A 374 -10.33 16.83 1.99
CA TYR A 374 -10.77 16.30 0.70
C TYR A 374 -12.26 15.97 0.62
N ASP A 375 -12.91 15.75 1.75
CA ASP A 375 -14.33 15.36 1.83
C ASP A 375 -14.63 14.11 0.95
N LEU A 376 -13.74 13.14 0.98
CA LEU A 376 -13.83 11.89 0.24
C LEU A 376 -14.01 10.71 1.20
N PRO A 377 -14.82 9.70 0.82
CA PRO A 377 -14.86 8.43 1.51
C PRO A 377 -13.45 7.81 1.59
N ILE A 378 -13.19 7.07 2.67
CA ILE A 378 -11.90 6.47 2.96
C ILE A 378 -12.02 4.94 2.89
N ILE A 379 -11.02 4.29 2.31
CA ILE A 379 -10.77 2.87 2.47
C ILE A 379 -9.42 2.73 3.16
N ILE A 380 -9.41 2.15 4.38
CA ILE A 380 -8.14 1.71 4.96
C ILE A 380 -7.72 0.45 4.19
N SER A 381 -6.89 0.67 3.19
CA SER A 381 -6.49 -0.37 2.24
C SER A 381 -5.36 -1.26 2.76
N GLU A 382 -4.60 -0.77 3.77
CA GLU A 382 -3.65 -1.57 4.54
C GLU A 382 -3.47 -0.98 5.94
N ASN A 383 -3.45 -1.86 6.95
CA ASN A 383 -2.96 -1.59 8.30
C ASN A 383 -2.52 -2.90 8.93
N GLY A 384 -1.36 -2.93 9.60
CA GLY A 384 -0.87 -4.17 10.19
C GLY A 384 0.47 -4.03 10.88
N LEU A 385 0.84 -5.09 11.60
CA LEU A 385 2.08 -5.20 12.35
C LEU A 385 2.96 -6.31 11.77
N GLY A 386 4.14 -5.93 11.28
CA GLY A 386 5.19 -6.90 10.96
C GLY A 386 5.97 -7.30 12.21
N ALA A 387 6.10 -8.61 12.45
CA ALA A 387 6.76 -9.16 13.63
C ALA A 387 7.50 -10.47 13.31
N PHE A 388 8.34 -10.93 14.25
CA PHE A 388 8.92 -12.26 14.25
C PHE A 388 7.96 -13.24 14.92
N ASP A 389 7.13 -13.92 14.12
CA ASP A 389 6.23 -14.93 14.65
C ASP A 389 6.97 -16.27 14.83
N LYS A 390 6.62 -16.99 15.91
CA LYS A 390 7.21 -18.29 16.20
C LYS A 390 6.12 -19.37 16.26
N LYS A 391 6.34 -20.44 15.50
CA LYS A 391 5.52 -21.64 15.54
C LYS A 391 6.01 -22.53 16.68
N THR A 392 5.09 -22.93 17.58
CA THR A 392 5.36 -23.87 18.67
C THR A 392 5.43 -25.31 18.17
N GLU A 393 5.85 -26.26 19.00
CA GLU A 393 5.91 -27.69 18.64
C GLU A 393 4.51 -28.28 18.30
N ASP A 394 3.45 -27.76 18.93
CA ASP A 394 2.06 -28.12 18.63
C ASP A 394 1.44 -27.27 17.51
N HIS A 395 2.27 -26.64 16.69
CA HIS A 395 1.92 -25.83 15.51
C HIS A 395 1.03 -24.63 15.80
N LYS A 396 1.06 -24.06 16.99
CA LYS A 396 0.38 -22.81 17.32
C LYS A 396 1.28 -21.60 17.14
N ILE A 397 0.67 -20.46 16.90
CA ILE A 397 1.34 -19.18 16.83
C ILE A 397 0.60 -18.21 17.72
N HIS A 398 1.25 -17.84 18.84
CA HIS A 398 0.73 -16.92 19.82
C HIS A 398 1.19 -15.50 19.48
N ASP A 399 0.31 -14.70 18.92
CA ASP A 399 0.59 -13.36 18.41
C ASP A 399 -0.28 -12.27 19.06
N GLU A 400 -0.38 -12.29 20.39
CA GLU A 400 -1.14 -11.32 21.19
C GLU A 400 -0.72 -9.87 20.88
N TYR A 401 0.56 -9.63 20.63
CA TYR A 401 1.07 -8.31 20.22
C TYR A 401 0.42 -7.79 18.92
N ARG A 402 0.01 -8.68 18.00
CA ARG A 402 -0.73 -8.30 16.79
C ARG A 402 -2.18 -8.00 17.12
N ILE A 403 -2.77 -8.79 18.01
CA ILE A 403 -4.13 -8.55 18.51
C ILE A 403 -4.20 -7.18 19.19
N ASP A 404 -3.27 -6.87 20.08
CA ASP A 404 -3.22 -5.58 20.78
C ASP A 404 -3.04 -4.41 19.80
N TYR A 405 -2.14 -4.55 18.83
CA TYR A 405 -1.95 -3.53 17.78
C TYR A 405 -3.25 -3.27 17.02
N LEU A 406 -3.89 -4.31 16.50
CA LEU A 406 -5.12 -4.19 15.71
C LEU A 406 -6.29 -3.68 16.57
N ARG A 407 -6.43 -4.16 17.79
CA ARG A 407 -7.48 -3.73 18.73
C ARG A 407 -7.46 -2.23 18.95
N GLU A 408 -6.30 -1.69 19.29
CA GLU A 408 -6.18 -0.26 19.57
C GLU A 408 -6.36 0.60 18.30
N HIS A 409 -5.86 0.16 17.14
CA HIS A 409 -6.09 0.87 15.88
C HIS A 409 -7.57 0.86 15.47
N LEU A 410 -8.27 -0.27 15.62
CA LEU A 410 -9.70 -0.37 15.33
C LEU A 410 -10.57 0.47 16.28
N LYS A 411 -10.20 0.57 17.55
CA LYS A 411 -10.87 1.49 18.48
C LYS A 411 -10.77 2.94 18.03
N GLU A 412 -9.59 3.38 17.61
CA GLU A 412 -9.39 4.74 17.11
C GLU A 412 -10.07 4.96 15.75
N LEU A 413 -10.13 3.94 14.89
CA LEU A 413 -10.90 3.99 13.65
C LEU A 413 -12.40 4.15 13.92
N GLY A 414 -12.95 3.41 14.89
CA GLY A 414 -14.34 3.57 15.31
C GLY A 414 -14.64 4.99 15.79
N LYS A 415 -13.74 5.59 16.57
CA LYS A 415 -13.88 7.00 16.99
C LYS A 415 -13.84 7.97 15.79
N ALA A 416 -12.98 7.73 14.81
CA ALA A 416 -12.95 8.55 13.59
C ALA A 416 -14.29 8.51 12.83
N ILE A 417 -14.87 7.31 12.70
CA ILE A 417 -16.19 7.13 12.06
C ILE A 417 -17.27 7.90 12.82
N GLU A 418 -17.31 7.80 14.14
CA GLU A 418 -18.27 8.52 14.98
C GLU A 418 -18.08 10.03 14.91
N GLU A 419 -16.86 10.51 14.67
CA GLU A 419 -16.55 11.92 14.46
C GLU A 419 -16.90 12.41 13.04
N GLY A 420 -17.50 11.55 12.20
CA GLY A 420 -18.03 11.90 10.89
C GLY A 420 -17.14 11.53 9.71
N CYS A 421 -16.07 10.75 9.91
CA CYS A 421 -15.30 10.22 8.80
C CYS A 421 -16.07 9.08 8.11
N GLU A 422 -16.29 9.18 6.79
CA GLU A 422 -16.89 8.13 6.01
C GLU A 422 -15.82 7.08 5.66
N VAL A 423 -15.79 5.95 6.40
CA VAL A 423 -14.86 4.85 6.15
C VAL A 423 -15.64 3.64 5.65
N LEU A 424 -15.34 3.21 4.42
CA LEU A 424 -16.08 2.15 3.74
C LEU A 424 -15.57 0.75 4.08
N ALA A 425 -14.25 0.63 4.29
CA ALA A 425 -13.58 -0.66 4.50
C ALA A 425 -12.33 -0.52 5.36
N TYR A 426 -11.97 -1.62 6.00
CA TYR A 426 -10.70 -1.79 6.68
C TYR A 426 -10.07 -3.12 6.25
N CYS A 427 -8.92 -3.05 5.55
CA CYS A 427 -8.16 -4.21 5.12
C CYS A 427 -6.88 -4.31 5.95
N THR A 428 -6.69 -5.43 6.60
CA THR A 428 -5.43 -5.69 7.30
C THR A 428 -4.32 -6.04 6.30
N TRP A 429 -3.10 -5.65 6.61
CA TRP A 429 -1.92 -6.18 5.96
C TRP A 429 -1.25 -7.20 6.88
N SER A 430 -1.36 -8.48 6.55
CA SER A 430 -1.97 -9.15 5.41
C SER A 430 -2.80 -10.35 5.87
N PHE A 431 -3.45 -11.08 4.95
CA PHE A 431 -4.18 -12.30 5.32
C PHE A 431 -3.23 -13.45 5.66
N THR A 432 -2.36 -13.84 4.73
CA THR A 432 -1.28 -14.80 4.96
C THR A 432 0.04 -14.07 5.25
N ASP A 433 0.99 -14.72 5.89
CA ASP A 433 2.37 -14.30 5.81
C ASP A 433 2.80 -14.24 4.35
N LEU A 434 3.80 -13.41 4.05
CA LEU A 434 4.18 -13.09 2.67
C LEU A 434 5.65 -12.70 2.58
N LEU A 435 6.13 -12.53 1.35
CA LEU A 435 7.44 -11.92 1.09
C LEU A 435 7.37 -10.42 1.42
N SER A 436 8.04 -10.01 2.49
CA SER A 436 8.08 -8.60 2.91
C SER A 436 9.16 -7.83 2.15
N TRP A 437 9.01 -7.69 0.83
CA TRP A 437 9.93 -6.97 -0.07
C TRP A 437 11.42 -7.16 0.27
N LEU A 438 12.04 -6.16 0.94
CA LEU A 438 13.45 -6.16 1.32
C LEU A 438 13.75 -6.99 2.57
N ASN A 439 12.73 -7.31 3.38
CA ASN A 439 12.89 -7.95 4.70
C ASN A 439 12.79 -9.49 4.63
N GLY A 440 12.54 -10.06 3.47
CA GLY A 440 12.37 -11.50 3.30
C GLY A 440 11.10 -12.06 3.95
N TYR A 441 11.11 -13.33 4.31
CA TYR A 441 9.96 -14.00 4.94
C TYR A 441 9.95 -13.90 6.46
N GLN A 442 11.01 -13.36 7.09
CA GLN A 442 11.11 -13.23 8.54
C GLN A 442 10.13 -12.18 9.13
N LYS A 443 9.80 -11.14 8.36
CA LYS A 443 8.85 -10.10 8.77
C LYS A 443 7.44 -10.52 8.40
N ARG A 444 6.72 -11.06 9.38
CA ARG A 444 5.42 -11.68 9.20
C ARG A 444 4.28 -10.74 9.59
N TYR A 445 3.24 -10.70 8.78
CA TYR A 445 2.09 -9.80 8.96
C TYR A 445 0.75 -10.53 9.05
N GLY A 446 0.69 -11.77 8.56
CA GLY A 446 -0.55 -12.49 8.33
C GLY A 446 -1.28 -12.93 9.59
N PHE A 447 -2.57 -13.19 9.45
CA PHE A 447 -3.37 -13.99 10.38
C PHE A 447 -3.11 -15.48 10.21
N VAL A 448 -2.65 -15.86 9.05
CA VAL A 448 -2.27 -17.23 8.72
C VAL A 448 -0.76 -17.30 8.56
N TYR A 449 -0.13 -18.05 9.45
CA TYR A 449 1.29 -18.38 9.34
C TYR A 449 1.48 -19.32 8.15
N VAL A 450 2.41 -18.98 7.28
CA VAL A 450 2.84 -19.87 6.20
C VAL A 450 4.22 -20.43 6.57
N ASP A 451 4.36 -21.74 6.51
CA ASP A 451 5.63 -22.42 6.82
C ASP A 451 6.62 -22.19 5.68
N ARG A 452 7.11 -20.96 5.62
CA ARG A 452 8.05 -20.44 4.64
C ARG A 452 9.19 -19.76 5.37
N GLU A 453 10.38 -20.29 5.18
CA GLU A 453 11.62 -19.72 5.68
C GLU A 453 12.45 -19.14 4.51
N GLU A 454 13.56 -18.50 4.82
CA GLU A 454 14.49 -17.98 3.82
C GLU A 454 15.22 -19.11 3.07
N GLU A 455 15.30 -20.29 3.67
CA GLU A 455 16.04 -21.46 3.18
C GLU A 455 15.12 -22.47 2.49
N GLU A 456 15.67 -23.31 1.64
CA GLU A 456 14.93 -24.37 0.95
C GLU A 456 14.36 -25.42 1.92
N GLY A 457 13.21 -26.01 1.59
CA GLY A 457 12.60 -27.13 2.31
C GLY A 457 11.35 -26.77 3.15
N ALA A 458 10.82 -25.56 3.01
CA ALA A 458 9.58 -25.18 3.64
C ALA A 458 8.39 -25.96 3.05
N THR A 459 7.42 -26.35 3.92
CA THR A 459 6.22 -27.08 3.49
C THR A 459 5.15 -26.21 2.86
N LEU A 460 5.22 -24.91 3.11
CA LEU A 460 4.21 -23.92 2.76
C LEU A 460 2.83 -24.19 3.41
N ASP A 461 2.79 -24.97 4.48
CA ASP A 461 1.56 -25.24 5.21
C ASP A 461 1.00 -23.98 5.87
N ARG A 462 -0.33 -23.91 5.99
CA ARG A 462 -1.06 -22.79 6.57
C ARG A 462 -1.47 -23.11 8.00
N TYR A 463 -1.08 -22.26 8.95
CA TYR A 463 -1.47 -22.39 10.35
C TYR A 463 -2.14 -21.10 10.80
N LYS A 464 -3.37 -21.22 11.34
CA LYS A 464 -4.09 -20.06 11.88
C LYS A 464 -3.43 -19.59 13.16
N LYS A 465 -3.17 -18.30 13.27
CA LYS A 465 -2.61 -17.66 14.46
C LYS A 465 -3.73 -17.34 15.47
N ASP A 466 -3.39 -16.96 16.68
CA ASP A 466 -4.40 -16.54 17.67
C ASP A 466 -5.17 -15.30 17.18
N SER A 467 -4.50 -14.40 16.47
CA SER A 467 -5.12 -13.24 15.83
C SER A 467 -6.18 -13.59 14.77
N PHE A 468 -6.10 -14.77 14.14
CA PHE A 468 -7.13 -15.24 13.21
C PHE A 468 -8.48 -15.38 13.90
N TYR A 469 -8.52 -16.06 15.03
CA TYR A 469 -9.75 -16.30 15.78
C TYR A 469 -10.27 -15.03 16.45
N TRP A 470 -9.35 -14.18 16.92
CA TRP A 470 -9.72 -12.88 17.48
C TRP A 470 -10.40 -12.00 16.43
N TYR A 471 -9.82 -11.89 15.22
CA TYR A 471 -10.39 -11.06 14.15
C TYR A 471 -11.70 -11.62 13.59
N GLN A 472 -11.83 -12.96 13.55
CA GLN A 472 -13.10 -13.64 13.25
C GLN A 472 -14.22 -13.20 14.22
N ASP A 473 -13.90 -13.10 15.50
CA ASP A 473 -14.86 -12.66 16.52
C ASP A 473 -15.20 -11.18 16.38
N VAL A 474 -14.22 -10.32 16.04
CA VAL A 474 -14.45 -8.90 15.74
C VAL A 474 -15.42 -8.75 14.57
N ILE A 475 -15.19 -9.46 13.46
CA ILE A 475 -16.05 -9.40 12.27
C ILE A 475 -17.48 -9.88 12.58
N LYS A 476 -17.59 -10.97 13.32
CA LYS A 476 -18.90 -11.57 13.70
C LYS A 476 -19.77 -10.61 14.51
N GLN A 477 -19.16 -9.73 15.28
CA GLN A 477 -19.83 -8.76 16.15
C GLN A 477 -19.82 -7.33 15.59
N ASP A 478 -19.45 -7.12 14.33
CA ASP A 478 -19.28 -5.79 13.71
C ASP A 478 -18.46 -4.84 14.61
N GLY A 479 -17.42 -5.38 15.27
CA GLY A 479 -16.54 -4.64 16.16
C GLY A 479 -17.11 -4.27 17.52
N GLU A 480 -18.33 -4.72 17.88
CA GLU A 480 -18.96 -4.37 19.17
C GLU A 480 -18.10 -4.80 20.37
N ASN A 481 -17.41 -5.95 20.27
CA ASN A 481 -16.52 -6.48 21.30
C ASN A 481 -15.26 -5.62 21.55
N LEU A 482 -14.91 -4.71 20.65
CA LEU A 482 -13.79 -3.78 20.83
C LEU A 482 -14.09 -2.70 21.86
N PHE A 483 -15.39 -2.38 22.10
CA PHE A 483 -15.86 -1.27 22.94
C PHE A 483 -16.56 -1.72 24.22
N LYS A 484 -16.68 -3.02 24.44
CA LYS A 484 -17.14 -3.59 25.71
C LYS A 484 -15.99 -3.60 26.71
N GLU A 485 -16.27 -3.12 27.95
CA GLU A 485 -15.36 -3.22 29.08
C GLU A 485 -15.18 -4.68 29.54
#